data_aaa9402412bd18cd2d2bc74e66eb61a6
#
_entry.id   aaa9402412bd18cd2d2bc74e66eb61a6
#
_cell.length_a   1.000
_cell.length_b   1.000
_cell.length_c   1.000
_cell.angle_alpha   90.00
_cell.angle_beta   90.00
_cell.angle_gamma   90.00
#
_symmetry.space_group_name_H-M   'P 1'
#
loop_
_entity.id
_entity.type
_entity.pdbx_description
1 polymer ?
#
loop_
_entity_poly.entity_id
_entity_poly.type
_entity_poly.pdbx_seq_one_letter_code
_entity_poly.pdbx_strand_id
1 'polypeptide(L)'
;MNIKQFLKATAYRSSLCFTLCAAVYSLLMAITNVREEEVLLSAEQLLLMFVFSVLLGLAQGILRLKSLHGALRYSSHFGILAMGFYCCFLLPAEMRASQVLIGLFFFTLAYLLVMGVVALFLSRFRANVEKETPYETQFKKK
;
A
#
# COMPACT_ATOMS: atom_id res chain seq x y z
N MET A 1 0.31 15.78 16.05
CA MET A 1 1.18 15.53 14.87
C MET A 1 1.20 16.79 14.04
N ASN A 2 2.36 17.35 13.74
CA ASN A 2 2.46 18.62 13.01
C ASN A 2 2.12 18.35 11.52
N ILE A 3 1.25 19.19 10.92
CA ILE A 3 0.78 19.04 9.53
C ILE A 3 1.95 18.92 8.54
N LYS A 4 3.02 19.69 8.75
CA LYS A 4 4.24 19.62 7.92
C LYS A 4 4.90 18.24 7.95
N GLN A 5 4.97 17.61 9.13
CA GLN A 5 5.55 16.26 9.27
C GLN A 5 4.65 15.19 8.64
N PHE A 6 3.33 15.36 8.75
CA PHE A 6 2.38 14.47 8.09
C PHE A 6 2.51 14.54 6.57
N LEU A 7 2.50 15.74 6.00
CA LEU A 7 2.65 15.95 4.54
C LEU A 7 3.98 15.39 4.03
N LYS A 8 5.09 15.66 4.71
CA LYS A 8 6.41 15.14 4.34
C LYS A 8 6.42 13.60 4.36
N ALA A 9 5.86 12.98 5.40
CA ALA A 9 5.80 11.52 5.51
C ALA A 9 4.88 10.90 4.44
N THR A 10 3.77 11.55 4.10
CA THR A 10 2.85 11.11 3.06
C THR A 10 3.51 11.22 1.68
N ALA A 11 4.14 12.35 1.36
CA ALA A 11 4.84 12.56 0.10
C ALA A 11 5.95 11.51 -0.11
N TYR A 12 6.77 11.26 0.91
CA TYR A 12 7.82 10.24 0.83
C TYR A 12 7.26 8.84 0.55
N ARG A 13 6.16 8.46 1.22
CA ARG A 13 5.52 7.15 1.02
C ARG A 13 4.88 7.04 -0.35
N SER A 14 4.18 8.08 -0.78
CA SER A 14 3.56 8.13 -2.12
C SER A 14 4.61 7.99 -3.22
N SER A 15 5.74 8.68 -3.08
CA SER A 15 6.87 8.56 -4.02
C SER A 15 7.44 7.14 -4.06
N LEU A 16 7.63 6.52 -2.88
CA LEU A 16 8.15 5.16 -2.80
C LEU A 16 7.17 4.15 -3.40
N CYS A 17 5.87 4.28 -3.09
CA CYS A 17 4.82 3.43 -3.68
C CYS A 17 4.74 3.60 -5.19
N PHE A 18 4.82 4.85 -5.70
CA PHE A 18 4.84 5.11 -7.13
C PHE A 18 6.01 4.43 -7.83
N THR A 19 7.22 4.58 -7.27
CA THR A 19 8.42 3.94 -7.81
C THR A 19 8.30 2.42 -7.83
N LEU A 20 7.79 1.82 -6.76
CA LEU A 20 7.55 0.37 -6.69
C LEU A 20 6.52 -0.09 -7.72
N CYS A 21 5.39 0.59 -7.84
CA CYS A 21 4.35 0.26 -8.82
C CYS A 21 4.89 0.36 -10.24
N ALA A 22 5.63 1.42 -10.56
CA ALA A 22 6.25 1.62 -11.87
C ALA A 22 7.29 0.53 -12.17
N ALA A 23 8.13 0.16 -11.18
CA ALA A 23 9.11 -0.90 -11.33
C ALA A 23 8.46 -2.27 -11.56
N VAL A 24 7.43 -2.61 -10.78
CA VAL A 24 6.67 -3.86 -10.95
C VAL A 24 6.00 -3.91 -12.31
N TYR A 25 5.36 -2.80 -12.74
CA TYR A 25 4.74 -2.71 -14.06
C TYR A 25 5.78 -2.94 -15.17
N SER A 26 6.91 -2.24 -15.13
CA SER A 26 8.00 -2.36 -16.12
C SER A 26 8.55 -3.79 -16.15
N LEU A 27 8.70 -4.43 -14.99
CA LEU A 27 9.17 -5.80 -14.90
C LEU A 27 8.17 -6.79 -15.50
N LEU A 28 6.87 -6.64 -15.22
CA LEU A 28 5.83 -7.48 -15.79
C LEU A 28 5.79 -7.36 -17.31
N MET A 29 5.89 -6.14 -17.85
CA MET A 29 5.93 -5.91 -19.29
C MET A 29 7.17 -6.53 -19.94
N ALA A 30 8.34 -6.44 -19.30
CA ALA A 30 9.55 -7.09 -19.77
C ALA A 30 9.45 -8.62 -19.81
N ILE A 31 8.79 -9.24 -18.82
CA ILE A 31 8.61 -10.71 -18.76
C ILE A 31 7.59 -11.20 -19.80
N THR A 32 6.53 -10.42 -20.05
CA THR A 32 5.45 -10.83 -20.97
C THR A 32 5.80 -10.70 -22.45
N ASN A 33 7.00 -10.20 -22.79
CA ASN A 33 7.45 -9.98 -24.16
C ASN A 33 6.43 -9.21 -25.04
N VAL A 34 5.69 -8.30 -24.42
CA VAL A 34 4.75 -7.42 -25.14
C VAL A 34 5.58 -6.54 -26.09
N ARG A 35 5.12 -6.40 -27.35
CA ARG A 35 5.82 -5.60 -28.37
C ARG A 35 6.10 -4.20 -27.85
N GLU A 36 7.29 -3.67 -28.15
CA GLU A 36 7.75 -2.36 -27.64
C GLU A 36 6.77 -1.20 -27.89
N GLU A 37 5.97 -1.29 -28.96
CA GLU A 37 4.95 -0.29 -29.29
C GLU A 37 3.76 -0.28 -28.30
N GLU A 38 3.50 -1.38 -27.60
CA GLU A 38 2.42 -1.52 -26.62
C GLU A 38 2.90 -1.30 -25.17
N VAL A 39 4.21 -1.21 -24.94
CA VAL A 39 4.84 -1.11 -23.61
C VAL A 39 4.83 0.31 -23.08
N LEU A 40 4.65 1.32 -23.94
CA LEU A 40 4.64 2.72 -23.51
C LEU A 40 3.38 3.00 -22.68
N LEU A 41 3.56 3.20 -21.37
CA LEU A 41 2.53 3.77 -20.50
C LEU A 41 2.02 5.08 -21.12
N SER A 42 0.73 5.15 -21.38
CA SER A 42 0.13 6.41 -21.78
C SER A 42 0.31 7.42 -20.63
N ALA A 43 0.38 8.71 -20.97
CA ALA A 43 0.47 9.78 -19.97
C ALA A 43 -0.69 9.69 -18.95
N GLU A 44 -1.87 9.25 -19.41
CA GLU A 44 -3.05 9.05 -18.59
C GLU A 44 -2.85 7.90 -17.58
N GLN A 45 -2.35 6.75 -18.01
CA GLN A 45 -2.07 5.60 -17.12
C GLN A 45 -1.02 5.97 -16.06
N LEU A 46 0.00 6.73 -16.44
CA LEU A 46 1.03 7.20 -15.53
C LEU A 46 0.46 8.18 -14.50
N LEU A 47 -0.43 9.07 -14.91
CA LEU A 47 -1.14 9.98 -14.02
C LEU A 47 -2.04 9.21 -13.04
N LEU A 48 -2.81 8.23 -13.52
CA LEU A 48 -3.68 7.41 -12.68
C LEU A 48 -2.88 6.59 -11.65
N MET A 49 -1.72 6.05 -12.05
CA MET A 49 -0.80 5.36 -11.15
C MET A 49 -0.24 6.31 -10.08
N PHE A 50 0.07 7.56 -10.46
CA PHE A 50 0.51 8.59 -9.52
C PHE A 50 -0.60 8.93 -8.51
N VAL A 51 -1.83 9.18 -8.98
CA VAL A 51 -3.00 9.44 -8.13
C VAL A 51 -3.24 8.29 -7.15
N PHE A 52 -3.20 7.05 -7.63
CA PHE A 52 -3.33 5.87 -6.78
C PHE A 52 -2.24 5.79 -5.71
N SER A 53 -0.99 6.13 -6.06
CA SER A 53 0.13 6.16 -5.11
C SER A 53 -0.04 7.23 -4.03
N VAL A 54 -0.64 8.38 -4.38
CA VAL A 54 -1.00 9.42 -3.39
C VAL A 54 -2.09 8.90 -2.45
N LEU A 55 -3.12 8.23 -2.97
CA LEU A 55 -4.16 7.59 -2.15
C LEU A 55 -3.59 6.54 -1.21
N LEU A 56 -2.64 5.72 -1.68
CA LEU A 56 -1.89 4.77 -0.82
C LEU A 56 -1.16 5.48 0.32
N GLY A 57 -0.46 6.57 0.03
CA GLY A 57 0.25 7.37 1.04
C GLY A 57 -0.69 7.95 2.09
N LEU A 58 -1.85 8.48 1.67
CA LEU A 58 -2.89 9.03 2.55
C LEU A 58 -3.55 7.93 3.39
N ALA A 59 -3.93 6.81 2.77
CA ALA A 59 -4.56 5.68 3.45
C ALA A 59 -3.68 5.14 4.59
N GLN A 60 -2.36 5.08 4.40
CA GLN A 60 -1.43 4.71 5.48
C GLN A 60 -1.46 5.67 6.68
N GLY A 61 -1.88 6.92 6.48
CA GLY A 61 -2.13 7.88 7.56
C GLY A 61 -3.24 7.41 8.51
N ILE A 62 -4.29 6.78 7.97
CA ILE A 62 -5.44 6.26 8.74
C ILE A 62 -5.01 5.13 9.67
N LEU A 63 -4.09 4.27 9.26
CA LEU A 63 -3.56 3.20 10.11
C LEU A 63 -2.84 3.72 11.36
N ARG A 64 -2.41 4.98 11.37
CA ARG A 64 -1.73 5.62 12.51
C ARG A 64 -2.66 6.36 13.46
N LEU A 65 -3.93 6.54 13.11
CA LEU A 65 -4.91 7.20 13.96
C LEU A 65 -5.26 6.28 15.14
N LYS A 66 -4.71 6.59 16.31
CA LYS A 66 -4.96 5.83 17.55
C LYS A 66 -6.39 5.99 18.08
N SER A 67 -7.13 7.02 17.64
CA SER A 67 -8.51 7.30 18.04
C SER A 67 -9.52 6.33 17.44
N LEU A 68 -9.19 5.64 16.35
CA LEU A 68 -10.08 4.68 15.69
C LEU A 68 -9.87 3.27 16.24
N HIS A 69 -10.98 2.55 16.44
CA HIS A 69 -10.93 1.13 16.77
C HIS A 69 -10.19 0.34 15.69
N GLY A 70 -9.43 -0.69 16.09
CA GLY A 70 -8.56 -1.45 15.18
C GLY A 70 -9.28 -1.94 13.92
N ALA A 71 -10.44 -2.60 14.10
CA ALA A 71 -11.22 -3.12 12.97
C ALA A 71 -11.62 -2.00 11.99
N LEU A 72 -12.15 -0.87 12.50
CA LEU A 72 -12.56 0.26 11.67
C LEU A 72 -11.38 0.88 10.90
N ARG A 73 -10.20 0.91 11.50
CA ARG A 73 -8.97 1.43 10.90
C ARG A 73 -8.56 0.61 9.68
N TYR A 74 -8.56 -0.73 9.80
CA TYR A 74 -8.21 -1.62 8.69
C TYR A 74 -9.28 -1.65 7.60
N SER A 75 -10.56 -1.65 7.98
CA SER A 75 -11.67 -1.59 7.02
C SER A 75 -11.69 -0.30 6.22
N SER A 76 -11.48 0.85 6.87
CA SER A 76 -11.39 2.14 6.18
C SER A 76 -10.18 2.21 5.25
N HIS A 77 -9.03 1.69 5.69
CA HIS A 77 -7.83 1.62 4.86
C HIS A 77 -8.08 0.77 3.61
N PHE A 78 -8.64 -0.43 3.77
CA PHE A 78 -8.99 -1.29 2.65
C PHE A 78 -10.02 -0.64 1.72
N GLY A 79 -11.09 -0.05 2.26
CA GLY A 79 -12.14 0.58 1.46
C GLY A 79 -11.62 1.73 0.58
N ILE A 80 -10.75 2.59 1.12
CA ILE A 80 -10.13 3.67 0.35
C ILE A 80 -9.25 3.11 -0.77
N LEU A 81 -8.47 2.08 -0.49
CA LEU A 81 -7.59 1.47 -1.50
C LEU A 81 -8.37 0.72 -2.57
N ALA A 82 -9.43 -0.02 -2.20
CA ALA A 82 -10.29 -0.71 -3.15
C ALA A 82 -11.03 0.27 -4.07
N MET A 83 -11.55 1.37 -3.50
CA MET A 83 -12.18 2.44 -4.28
C MET A 83 -11.16 3.13 -5.20
N GLY A 84 -9.97 3.43 -4.69
CA GLY A 84 -8.89 4.01 -5.49
C GLY A 84 -8.47 3.10 -6.64
N PHE A 85 -8.34 1.79 -6.38
CA PHE A 85 -8.01 0.80 -7.41
C PHE A 85 -9.11 0.72 -8.48
N TYR A 86 -10.37 0.70 -8.05
CA TYR A 86 -11.51 0.71 -8.98
C TYR A 86 -11.50 1.95 -9.87
N CYS A 87 -11.39 3.16 -9.28
CA CYS A 87 -11.44 4.42 -10.03
C CYS A 87 -10.22 4.63 -10.94
N CYS A 88 -9.03 4.20 -10.51
CA CYS A 88 -7.80 4.45 -11.27
C CYS A 88 -7.50 3.39 -12.34
N PHE A 89 -7.94 2.15 -12.15
CA PHE A 89 -7.54 1.06 -13.04
C PHE A 89 -8.71 0.36 -13.72
N LEU A 90 -9.81 0.09 -13.01
CA LEU A 90 -10.91 -0.69 -13.57
C LEU A 90 -11.91 0.17 -14.35
N LEU A 91 -12.19 1.37 -13.87
CA LEU A 91 -13.14 2.29 -14.52
C LEU A 91 -12.62 2.79 -15.88
N PRO A 92 -11.36 3.27 -16.01
CA PRO A 92 -10.83 3.74 -17.29
C PRO A 92 -10.65 2.63 -18.32
N ALA A 93 -10.53 1.38 -17.88
CA ALA A 93 -10.40 0.22 -18.77
C ALA A 93 -11.72 -0.28 -19.37
N GLU A 94 -12.84 0.40 -19.09
CA GLU A 94 -14.19 0.06 -19.59
C GLU A 94 -14.55 -1.44 -19.48
N MET A 95 -14.11 -2.06 -18.38
CA MET A 95 -14.26 -3.50 -18.17
C MET A 95 -15.72 -3.90 -17.94
N ARG A 96 -16.10 -5.09 -18.38
CA ARG A 96 -17.40 -5.69 -18.07
C ARG A 96 -17.51 -5.95 -16.55
N ALA A 97 -18.72 -5.94 -16.00
CA ALA A 97 -18.96 -6.15 -14.58
C ALA A 97 -18.30 -7.42 -14.01
N SER A 98 -18.28 -8.52 -14.78
CA SER A 98 -17.59 -9.75 -14.37
C SER A 98 -16.08 -9.58 -14.25
N GLN A 99 -15.46 -8.83 -15.14
CA GLN A 99 -14.02 -8.55 -15.12
C GLN A 99 -13.66 -7.62 -13.95
N VAL A 100 -14.53 -6.64 -13.66
CA VAL A 100 -14.39 -5.76 -12.49
C VAL A 100 -14.40 -6.57 -11.20
N LEU A 101 -15.34 -7.52 -11.03
CA LEU A 101 -15.40 -8.39 -9.86
C LEU A 101 -14.15 -9.25 -9.73
N ILE A 102 -13.66 -9.81 -10.82
CA ILE A 102 -12.41 -10.59 -10.83
C ILE A 102 -11.23 -9.71 -10.43
N GLY A 103 -11.13 -8.50 -10.99
CA GLY A 103 -10.08 -7.54 -10.64
C GLY A 103 -10.07 -7.17 -9.18
N LEU A 104 -11.25 -6.87 -8.60
CA LEU A 104 -11.40 -6.57 -7.17
C LEU A 104 -11.09 -7.78 -6.29
N PHE A 105 -11.42 -8.99 -6.74
CA PHE A 105 -11.06 -10.22 -6.03
C PHE A 105 -9.54 -10.39 -5.95
N PHE A 106 -8.83 -10.27 -7.06
CA PHE A 106 -7.36 -10.35 -7.07
C PHE A 106 -6.71 -9.23 -6.27
N PHE A 107 -7.25 -8.01 -6.35
CA PHE A 107 -6.78 -6.90 -5.52
C PHE A 107 -6.94 -7.21 -4.04
N THR A 108 -8.09 -7.76 -3.62
CA THR A 108 -8.34 -8.14 -2.23
C THR A 108 -7.36 -9.21 -1.75
N LEU A 109 -7.11 -10.22 -2.58
CA LEU A 109 -6.15 -11.28 -2.28
C LEU A 109 -4.72 -10.72 -2.10
N ALA A 110 -4.28 -9.87 -3.04
CA ALA A 110 -2.98 -9.21 -2.97
C ALA A 110 -2.87 -8.32 -1.72
N TYR A 111 -3.91 -7.55 -1.40
CA TYR A 111 -3.97 -6.72 -0.19
C TYR A 111 -3.81 -7.56 1.09
N LEU A 112 -4.56 -8.65 1.22
CA LEU A 112 -4.48 -9.54 2.38
C LEU A 112 -3.09 -10.18 2.51
N LEU A 113 -2.48 -10.58 1.39
CA LEU A 113 -1.13 -11.13 1.37
C LEU A 113 -0.11 -10.11 1.88
N VAL A 114 -0.12 -8.88 1.34
CA VAL A 114 0.80 -7.82 1.74
C VAL A 114 0.60 -7.47 3.22
N MET A 115 -0.65 -7.30 3.67
CA MET A 115 -0.94 -6.99 5.08
C MET A 115 -0.55 -8.14 6.00
N GLY A 116 -0.72 -9.39 5.59
CA GLY A 116 -0.27 -10.57 6.32
C GLY A 116 1.24 -10.61 6.49
N VAL A 117 1.99 -10.37 5.40
CA VAL A 117 3.46 -10.29 5.44
C VAL A 117 3.91 -9.18 6.39
N VAL A 118 3.34 -7.97 6.26
CA VAL A 118 3.67 -6.83 7.14
C VAL A 118 3.36 -7.17 8.60
N ALA A 119 2.23 -7.81 8.90
CA ALA A 119 1.86 -8.22 10.26
C ALA A 119 2.86 -9.25 10.82
N LEU A 120 3.29 -10.23 10.03
CA LEU A 120 4.29 -11.22 10.42
C LEU A 120 5.66 -10.56 10.71
N PHE A 121 6.10 -9.65 9.87
CA PHE A 121 7.34 -8.90 10.11
C PHE A 121 7.26 -8.11 11.41
N LEU A 122 6.20 -7.33 11.60
CA LEU A 122 6.01 -6.52 12.81
C LEU A 122 5.92 -7.38 14.08
N SER A 123 5.28 -8.55 14.04
CA SER A 123 5.21 -9.47 15.17
C SER A 123 6.57 -10.02 15.56
N ARG A 124 7.39 -10.40 14.55
CA ARG A 124 8.76 -10.88 14.78
C ARG A 124 9.69 -9.79 15.34
N PHE A 125 9.60 -8.57 14.80
CA PHE A 125 10.37 -7.45 15.34
C PHE A 125 10.02 -7.16 16.80
N ARG A 126 8.73 -7.15 17.16
CA ARG A 126 8.28 -6.95 18.55
C ARG A 126 8.80 -8.04 19.47
N ALA A 127 8.73 -9.30 19.07
CA ALA A 127 9.23 -10.43 19.86
C ALA A 127 10.74 -10.37 20.08
N ASN A 128 11.51 -9.83 19.14
CA ASN A 128 12.96 -9.65 19.29
C ASN A 128 13.32 -8.50 20.24
N VAL A 129 12.61 -7.36 20.12
CA VAL A 129 12.82 -6.20 21.03
C VAL A 129 12.44 -6.55 22.46
N GLU A 130 11.39 -7.35 22.67
CA GLU A 130 10.95 -7.79 24.00
C GLU A 130 11.94 -8.74 24.67
N LYS A 131 12.74 -9.48 23.88
CA LYS A 131 13.82 -10.36 24.39
C LYS A 131 15.08 -9.58 24.81
N GLU A 132 15.32 -8.40 24.24
CA GLU A 132 16.49 -7.56 24.55
C GLU A 132 16.27 -6.67 25.80
N THR A 133 15.03 -6.40 26.19
CA THR A 133 14.71 -5.52 27.35
C THR A 133 14.83 -6.14 28.75
N PRO A 134 14.94 -7.46 28.99
CA PRO A 134 15.09 -8.00 30.35
C PRO A 134 16.38 -7.61 31.05
N TYR A 135 17.45 -7.26 30.31
CA TYR A 135 18.75 -6.96 30.92
C TYR A 135 18.86 -5.57 31.54
N GLU A 136 18.12 -4.57 31.06
CA GLU A 136 18.22 -3.21 31.61
C GLU A 136 17.46 -2.99 32.94
N THR A 137 16.43 -3.79 33.20
CA THR A 137 15.63 -3.65 34.44
C THR A 137 16.30 -4.24 35.67
N GLN A 138 17.27 -5.14 35.54
CA GLN A 138 17.98 -5.71 36.67
C GLN A 138 19.06 -4.77 37.26
N PHE A 139 19.56 -3.81 36.48
CA PHE A 139 20.61 -2.86 36.96
C PHE A 139 20.04 -1.55 37.52
N LYS A 140 18.74 -1.30 37.46
CA LYS A 140 18.10 -0.10 38.02
C LYS A 140 17.54 -0.26 39.44
N LYS A 141 17.77 -1.40 40.10
CA LYS A 141 17.42 -1.58 41.51
C LYS A 141 18.71 -1.62 42.35
N LYS A 142 19.33 -0.44 42.52
CA LYS A 142 20.20 -0.13 43.68
C LYS A 142 20.02 1.34 44.07
#